data_1a68605366c17a147ae8c74164b0b320
#
_entry.id   1a68605366c17a147ae8c74164b0b320
#
_cell.length_a   1.000
_cell.length_b   1.000
_cell.length_c   1.000
_cell.angle_alpha   90.00
_cell.angle_beta   90.00
_cell.angle_gamma   90.00
#
_symmetry.space_group_name_H-M   'P 1'
#
loop_
_entity.id
_entity.type
_entity.pdbx_description
1 polymer ?
#
loop_
_entity_poly.entity_id
_entity_poly.type
_entity_poly.pdbx_seq_one_letter_code
_entity_poly.pdbx_strand_id
1 'polypeptide(L)'
;MFARVLTLHRSRTLLLGVAVLTLAAMTAAAQTTKPTKMAKSDHSAKSMEKPGKLTWMKGPGFLPAGAMMAVVSGDPTKSGPFEIELSFPNGYTIAPHSHPTAEKITVKSGEFLYGVGDEMKASEMKALTPGKSGEMPAGMHHYAKARGKTVVAINSTGPFVINYVHAKDDPRTKAK
;
A
#
# COMPACT_ATOMS: atom_id res chain seq x y z
N MET A 1 26.32 12.23 -55.81
CA MET A 1 25.45 12.56 -56.93
C MET A 1 24.02 12.57 -56.42
N PHE A 2 23.42 13.75 -56.50
CA PHE A 2 22.00 14.13 -56.34
C PHE A 2 21.26 13.95 -55.00
N ALA A 3 21.17 15.11 -54.35
CA ALA A 3 20.15 15.55 -53.44
C ALA A 3 18.76 15.60 -54.13
N ARG A 4 17.71 15.41 -53.33
CA ARG A 4 16.43 16.13 -53.55
C ARG A 4 15.74 16.43 -52.24
N VAL A 5 15.74 17.70 -51.96
CA VAL A 5 14.88 18.46 -51.04
C VAL A 5 13.52 18.67 -51.73
N LEU A 6 12.42 18.59 -50.98
CA LEU A 6 11.14 19.23 -51.32
C LEU A 6 10.35 19.40 -50.02
N THR A 7 10.37 20.51 -49.40
CA THR A 7 9.58 21.74 -49.47
C THR A 7 8.10 21.60 -49.13
N LEU A 8 7.77 22.18 -47.97
CA LEU A 8 6.60 22.98 -47.54
C LEU A 8 5.26 22.82 -48.24
N HIS A 9 4.20 22.62 -47.44
CA HIS A 9 2.99 23.43 -47.64
C HIS A 9 2.36 23.83 -46.29
N ARG A 10 2.35 25.12 -46.02
CA ARG A 10 1.54 25.84 -45.04
C ARG A 10 0.14 25.99 -45.63
N SER A 11 -0.89 25.70 -44.85
CA SER A 11 -2.22 26.28 -45.09
C SER A 11 -2.77 26.84 -43.79
N ARG A 12 -2.71 28.15 -43.70
CA ARG A 12 -3.45 28.96 -42.73
C ARG A 12 -4.87 29.13 -43.30
N THR A 13 -5.87 28.70 -42.57
CA THR A 13 -7.24 29.13 -42.81
C THR A 13 -7.73 29.90 -41.60
N LEU A 14 -7.81 31.20 -41.79
CA LEU A 14 -8.39 32.18 -40.88
C LEU A 14 -9.90 32.19 -41.13
N LEU A 15 -10.73 31.87 -40.15
CA LEU A 15 -12.17 32.12 -40.20
C LEU A 15 -12.56 33.01 -39.04
N LEU A 16 -12.82 34.27 -39.38
CA LEU A 16 -13.55 35.23 -38.54
C LEU A 16 -15.02 34.76 -38.44
N GLY A 17 -15.50 34.56 -37.26
CA GLY A 17 -16.92 34.34 -36.94
C GLY A 17 -17.41 35.38 -35.94
N VAL A 18 -18.34 36.18 -36.39
CA VAL A 18 -18.99 37.32 -35.75
C VAL A 18 -19.65 36.96 -34.43
N ALA A 19 -19.36 37.76 -33.38
CA ALA A 19 -20.04 37.72 -32.09
C ALA A 19 -21.41 38.42 -32.22
N VAL A 20 -22.46 37.66 -31.93
CA VAL A 20 -23.81 38.23 -31.68
C VAL A 20 -24.03 38.20 -30.16
N LEU A 21 -24.03 39.39 -29.59
CA LEU A 21 -24.30 39.65 -28.18
C LEU A 21 -25.82 39.71 -27.97
N THR A 22 -26.44 38.67 -27.44
CA THR A 22 -27.83 38.73 -26.94
C THR A 22 -27.84 38.90 -25.45
N LEU A 23 -28.20 40.10 -25.01
CA LEU A 23 -28.40 40.48 -23.62
C LEU A 23 -29.78 39.94 -23.16
N ALA A 24 -29.80 38.82 -22.43
CA ALA A 24 -30.99 38.33 -21.75
C ALA A 24 -30.93 38.75 -20.27
N ALA A 25 -31.76 39.69 -19.90
CA ALA A 25 -31.98 40.08 -18.53
C ALA A 25 -32.73 38.95 -17.79
N MET A 26 -32.06 38.24 -16.90
CA MET A 26 -32.72 37.32 -15.97
C MET A 26 -32.90 38.00 -14.61
N THR A 27 -34.15 38.22 -14.26
CA THR A 27 -34.62 38.67 -12.95
C THR A 27 -34.26 37.60 -11.91
N ALA A 28 -33.40 37.96 -10.95
CA ALA A 28 -33.05 37.13 -9.82
C ALA A 28 -34.22 37.12 -8.82
N ALA A 29 -34.96 36.03 -8.74
CA ALA A 29 -35.83 35.74 -7.60
C ALA A 29 -35.00 35.25 -6.44
N ALA A 30 -34.91 36.05 -5.39
CA ALA A 30 -34.25 35.67 -4.14
C ALA A 30 -35.05 34.56 -3.44
N GLN A 31 -34.58 33.33 -3.54
CA GLN A 31 -35.08 32.24 -2.68
C GLN A 31 -34.29 32.25 -1.37
N THR A 32 -34.93 32.69 -0.31
CA THR A 32 -34.46 32.57 1.06
C THR A 32 -34.51 31.09 1.47
N THR A 33 -33.41 30.38 1.31
CA THR A 33 -33.26 29.04 1.88
C THR A 33 -32.89 29.16 3.36
N LYS A 34 -33.83 28.71 4.20
CA LYS A 34 -33.68 28.51 5.63
C LYS A 34 -32.43 27.65 5.91
N PRO A 35 -31.52 28.01 6.83
CA PRO A 35 -30.35 27.19 7.10
C PRO A 35 -30.78 25.87 7.73
N THR A 36 -30.60 24.79 6.98
CA THR A 36 -30.71 23.42 7.51
C THR A 36 -29.55 23.19 8.45
N LYS A 37 -29.88 22.98 9.73
CA LYS A 37 -28.96 22.64 10.80
C LYS A 37 -28.18 21.39 10.42
N MET A 38 -26.92 21.54 10.01
CA MET A 38 -26.02 20.42 9.79
C MET A 38 -25.93 19.59 11.05
N ALA A 39 -26.39 18.35 10.97
CA ALA A 39 -26.15 17.38 12.01
C ALA A 39 -24.64 17.23 12.17
N LYS A 40 -24.13 17.51 13.37
CA LYS A 40 -22.77 17.15 13.75
C LYS A 40 -22.68 15.63 13.62
N SER A 41 -21.91 15.17 12.64
CA SER A 41 -21.46 13.80 12.63
C SER A 41 -20.52 13.65 13.82
N ASP A 42 -21.00 13.03 14.87
CA ASP A 42 -20.17 12.55 15.96
C ASP A 42 -19.26 11.46 15.39
N HIS A 43 -18.12 11.89 14.84
CA HIS A 43 -16.97 11.02 14.76
C HIS A 43 -16.49 10.86 16.20
N SER A 44 -17.09 9.87 16.87
CA SER A 44 -16.56 9.35 18.11
C SER A 44 -15.09 9.04 17.85
N ALA A 45 -14.23 9.94 18.26
CA ALA A 45 -12.80 9.69 18.34
C ALA A 45 -12.66 8.53 19.33
N LYS A 46 -12.57 7.31 18.79
CA LYS A 46 -12.21 6.12 19.54
C LYS A 46 -10.92 6.49 20.24
N SER A 47 -10.99 6.73 21.54
CA SER A 47 -9.85 7.08 22.37
C SER A 47 -8.73 6.12 22.01
N MET A 48 -7.57 6.66 21.62
CA MET A 48 -6.35 5.87 21.44
C MET A 48 -6.00 5.33 22.84
N GLU A 49 -6.48 4.15 23.12
CA GLU A 49 -6.08 3.38 24.27
C GLU A 49 -4.57 3.25 24.18
N LYS A 50 -3.86 3.67 25.22
CA LYS A 50 -2.41 3.58 25.34
C LYS A 50 -2.01 2.15 24.99
N PRO A 51 -1.14 1.88 24.00
CA PRO A 51 -0.86 0.54 23.56
C PRO A 51 -0.42 -0.28 24.77
N GLY A 52 -1.23 -1.28 25.14
CA GLY A 52 -0.90 -2.25 26.14
C GLY A 52 0.42 -2.94 25.75
N LYS A 53 1.13 -3.50 26.72
CA LYS A 53 2.35 -4.28 26.44
C LYS A 53 1.99 -5.41 25.47
N LEU A 54 2.55 -5.39 24.25
CA LEU A 54 2.31 -6.41 23.24
C LEU A 54 2.77 -7.78 23.75
N THR A 55 1.93 -8.79 23.52
CA THR A 55 2.30 -10.19 23.79
C THR A 55 2.90 -10.81 22.54
N TRP A 56 4.21 -11.02 22.56
CA TRP A 56 4.96 -11.62 21.47
C TRP A 56 4.91 -13.14 21.54
N MET A 57 4.63 -13.77 20.41
CA MET A 57 4.62 -15.22 20.22
C MET A 57 5.49 -15.59 19.01
N LYS A 58 5.82 -16.87 18.87
CA LYS A 58 6.49 -17.38 17.68
C LYS A 58 5.68 -17.02 16.43
N GLY A 59 6.34 -16.59 15.38
CA GLY A 59 5.72 -16.29 14.10
C GLY A 59 4.98 -17.50 13.52
N PRO A 60 3.96 -17.28 12.69
CA PRO A 60 3.18 -18.36 12.08
C PRO A 60 4.06 -19.25 11.19
N GLY A 61 3.65 -20.51 11.02
CA GLY A 61 4.43 -21.52 10.32
C GLY A 61 4.67 -21.27 8.82
N PHE A 62 3.96 -20.33 8.23
CA PHE A 62 4.21 -19.89 6.87
C PHE A 62 5.32 -18.84 6.75
N LEU A 63 5.86 -18.34 7.87
CA LEU A 63 7.06 -17.52 7.89
C LEU A 63 8.28 -18.39 8.21
N PRO A 64 9.46 -18.12 7.64
CA PRO A 64 10.69 -18.77 8.04
C PRO A 64 10.92 -18.68 9.54
N ALA A 65 11.62 -19.63 10.11
CA ALA A 65 11.93 -19.65 11.54
C ALA A 65 12.69 -18.38 11.99
N GLY A 66 12.40 -17.88 13.19
CA GLY A 66 13.04 -16.71 13.78
C GLY A 66 12.16 -15.47 13.83
N ALA A 67 11.06 -15.41 13.08
CA ALA A 67 10.08 -14.34 13.23
C ALA A 67 9.31 -14.48 14.55
N MET A 68 8.98 -13.33 15.15
CA MET A 68 8.02 -13.23 16.27
C MET A 68 6.84 -12.37 15.80
N MET A 69 5.65 -12.64 16.31
CA MET A 69 4.43 -11.93 16.00
C MET A 69 3.71 -11.47 17.27
N ALA A 70 3.09 -10.28 17.21
CA ALA A 70 2.14 -9.82 18.21
C ALA A 70 0.89 -9.30 17.51
N VAL A 71 -0.29 -9.62 18.02
CA VAL A 71 -1.55 -9.06 17.53
C VAL A 71 -1.80 -7.73 18.23
N VAL A 72 -1.98 -6.68 17.44
CA VAL A 72 -2.31 -5.33 17.92
C VAL A 72 -3.82 -5.16 17.96
N SER A 73 -4.51 -5.55 16.88
CA SER A 73 -5.96 -5.48 16.80
C SER A 73 -6.50 -6.47 15.77
N GLY A 74 -7.78 -6.83 15.89
CA GLY A 74 -8.43 -7.81 15.02
C GLY A 74 -7.93 -9.23 15.22
N ASP A 75 -8.27 -10.10 14.27
CA ASP A 75 -7.87 -11.51 14.27
C ASP A 75 -7.32 -11.86 12.88
N PRO A 76 -5.99 -12.03 12.71
CA PRO A 76 -5.41 -12.31 11.39
C PRO A 76 -5.82 -13.67 10.81
N THR A 77 -6.49 -14.53 11.58
CA THR A 77 -6.97 -15.84 11.11
C THR A 77 -8.39 -15.81 10.56
N LYS A 78 -9.12 -14.71 10.77
CA LYS A 78 -10.52 -14.54 10.37
C LYS A 78 -10.69 -13.43 9.34
N SER A 79 -11.84 -13.42 8.67
CA SER A 79 -12.22 -12.31 7.81
C SER A 79 -12.36 -11.01 8.61
N GLY A 80 -11.90 -9.90 8.05
CA GLY A 80 -11.97 -8.59 8.65
C GLY A 80 -10.61 -7.91 8.79
N PRO A 81 -10.60 -6.62 9.13
CA PRO A 81 -9.36 -5.87 9.28
C PRO A 81 -8.58 -6.33 10.51
N PHE A 82 -7.25 -6.37 10.37
CA PHE A 82 -6.35 -6.66 11.48
C PHE A 82 -5.09 -5.79 11.42
N GLU A 83 -4.44 -5.67 12.56
CA GLU A 83 -3.08 -5.16 12.69
C GLU A 83 -2.26 -6.14 13.53
N ILE A 84 -1.10 -6.51 13.01
CA ILE A 84 -0.09 -7.30 13.73
C ILE A 84 1.24 -6.57 13.69
N GLU A 85 2.10 -6.83 14.66
CA GLU A 85 3.52 -6.52 14.56
C GLU A 85 4.33 -7.78 14.34
N LEU A 86 5.30 -7.71 13.43
CA LEU A 86 6.28 -8.75 13.16
C LEU A 86 7.66 -8.25 13.55
N SER A 87 8.40 -9.07 14.32
CA SER A 87 9.79 -8.79 14.67
C SER A 87 10.69 -9.81 14.00
N PHE A 88 11.69 -9.31 13.29
CA PHE A 88 12.63 -10.09 12.52
C PHE A 88 14.06 -9.92 13.05
N PRO A 89 14.84 -11.00 13.19
CA PRO A 89 16.26 -10.90 13.46
C PRO A 89 17.02 -10.28 12.28
N ASN A 90 18.25 -9.83 12.53
CA ASN A 90 19.12 -9.33 11.45
C ASN A 90 19.30 -10.36 10.33
N GLY A 91 19.20 -9.95 9.10
CA GLY A 91 19.36 -10.78 7.92
C GLY A 91 18.18 -11.69 7.60
N TYR A 92 17.08 -11.62 8.38
CA TYR A 92 15.86 -12.38 8.09
C TYR A 92 15.34 -12.08 6.70
N THR A 93 14.97 -13.14 5.98
CA THR A 93 14.56 -13.04 4.58
C THR A 93 13.21 -13.72 4.38
N ILE A 94 12.33 -13.07 3.63
CA ILE A 94 11.09 -13.65 3.13
C ILE A 94 11.22 -13.71 1.60
N ALA A 95 11.24 -14.93 1.08
CA ALA A 95 11.36 -15.19 -0.37
C ALA A 95 10.15 -14.63 -1.15
N PRO A 96 10.22 -14.52 -2.49
CA PRO A 96 9.13 -14.02 -3.31
C PRO A 96 7.81 -14.71 -3.02
N HIS A 97 6.79 -13.90 -2.68
CA HIS A 97 5.47 -14.33 -2.27
C HIS A 97 4.43 -13.27 -2.58
N SER A 98 3.16 -13.60 -2.42
CA SER A 98 2.02 -12.69 -2.51
C SER A 98 1.00 -12.96 -1.41
N HIS A 99 0.09 -12.00 -1.24
CA HIS A 99 -1.08 -12.11 -0.37
C HIS A 99 -2.36 -11.98 -1.16
N PRO A 100 -3.47 -12.65 -0.77
CA PRO A 100 -4.77 -12.49 -1.43
C PRO A 100 -5.40 -11.11 -1.20
N THR A 101 -4.96 -10.39 -0.17
CA THR A 101 -5.43 -9.04 0.19
C THR A 101 -4.26 -8.06 0.18
N ALA A 102 -4.56 -6.78 0.01
CA ALA A 102 -3.53 -5.73 0.10
C ALA A 102 -2.94 -5.66 1.50
N GLU A 103 -1.64 -5.40 1.58
CA GLU A 103 -0.87 -5.28 2.80
C GLU A 103 -0.23 -3.90 2.89
N LYS A 104 -0.41 -3.22 4.02
CA LYS A 104 0.33 -2.01 4.36
C LYS A 104 1.36 -2.33 5.43
N ILE A 105 2.62 -2.10 5.10
CA ILE A 105 3.77 -2.32 5.98
C ILE A 105 4.23 -0.96 6.52
N THR A 106 4.36 -0.83 7.85
CA THR A 106 4.95 0.37 8.47
C THR A 106 6.11 -0.05 9.36
N VAL A 107 7.29 0.50 9.13
CA VAL A 107 8.47 0.19 9.96
C VAL A 107 8.40 0.90 11.29
N LYS A 108 8.49 0.14 12.39
CA LYS A 108 8.52 0.64 13.77
C LYS A 108 9.96 0.83 14.26
N SER A 109 10.86 -0.10 13.89
CA SER A 109 12.30 -0.01 14.22
C SER A 109 13.12 -0.86 13.25
N GLY A 110 14.41 -0.59 13.15
CA GLY A 110 15.31 -1.25 12.21
C GLY A 110 15.15 -0.75 10.77
N GLU A 111 15.49 -1.57 9.80
CA GLU A 111 15.35 -1.26 8.38
C GLU A 111 14.76 -2.46 7.63
N PHE A 112 13.68 -2.22 6.92
CA PHE A 112 12.98 -3.22 6.14
C PHE A 112 13.22 -2.99 4.65
N LEU A 113 13.93 -3.92 4.03
CA LEU A 113 14.19 -3.92 2.60
C LEU A 113 13.11 -4.74 1.90
N TYR A 114 12.56 -4.22 0.81
CA TYR A 114 11.60 -4.95 0.00
C TYR A 114 11.88 -4.76 -1.49
N GLY A 115 11.53 -5.74 -2.27
CA GLY A 115 11.57 -5.70 -3.74
C GLY A 115 10.33 -6.36 -4.32
N VAL A 116 10.06 -6.13 -5.60
CA VAL A 116 8.90 -6.63 -6.33
C VAL A 116 9.37 -7.58 -7.43
N GLY A 117 8.66 -8.68 -7.62
CA GLY A 117 8.92 -9.68 -8.65
C GLY A 117 9.09 -11.09 -8.09
N ASP A 118 9.34 -12.02 -9.00
CA ASP A 118 9.40 -13.47 -8.75
C ASP A 118 10.77 -13.94 -8.28
N GLU A 119 11.79 -13.13 -8.49
CA GLU A 119 13.18 -13.39 -8.15
C GLU A 119 13.70 -12.35 -7.18
N MET A 120 14.40 -12.79 -6.12
CA MET A 120 15.00 -11.87 -5.17
C MET A 120 16.27 -11.25 -5.76
N LYS A 121 16.24 -9.93 -5.97
CA LYS A 121 17.36 -9.16 -6.48
C LYS A 121 17.77 -8.08 -5.46
N ALA A 122 18.88 -8.28 -4.81
CA ALA A 122 19.36 -7.40 -3.74
C ALA A 122 19.58 -5.96 -4.22
N SER A 123 19.98 -5.75 -5.49
CA SER A 123 20.20 -4.43 -6.09
C SER A 123 18.92 -3.66 -6.38
N GLU A 124 17.77 -4.35 -6.45
CA GLU A 124 16.46 -3.74 -6.72
C GLU A 124 15.64 -3.48 -5.45
N MET A 125 16.17 -3.88 -4.28
CA MET A 125 15.46 -3.68 -3.01
C MET A 125 15.46 -2.22 -2.60
N LYS A 126 14.28 -1.74 -2.16
CA LYS A 126 14.08 -0.42 -1.58
C LYS A 126 14.04 -0.53 -0.07
N ALA A 127 14.59 0.47 0.62
CA ALA A 127 14.61 0.51 2.07
C ALA A 127 13.45 1.33 2.64
N LEU A 128 12.75 0.76 3.63
CA LEU A 128 11.87 1.48 4.52
C LEU A 128 12.57 1.62 5.88
N THR A 129 12.62 2.85 6.38
CA THR A 129 13.16 3.21 7.68
C THR A 129 12.04 3.50 8.69
N PRO A 130 12.31 3.64 9.99
CA PRO A 130 11.27 3.87 10.99
C PRO A 130 10.33 5.02 10.65
N GLY A 131 9.04 4.79 10.78
CA GLY A 131 7.96 5.72 10.42
C GLY A 131 7.57 5.72 8.95
N LYS A 132 8.33 5.06 8.06
CA LYS A 132 7.97 4.92 6.64
C LYS A 132 7.07 3.71 6.42
N SER A 133 6.19 3.84 5.42
CA SER A 133 5.27 2.79 5.00
C SER A 133 5.42 2.45 3.53
N GLY A 134 5.08 1.22 3.18
CA GLY A 134 4.90 0.73 1.82
C GLY A 134 3.58 -0.03 1.72
N GLU A 135 3.02 -0.09 0.52
CA GLU A 135 1.80 -0.86 0.24
C GLU A 135 2.09 -1.91 -0.82
N MET A 136 1.65 -3.13 -0.55
CA MET A 136 1.70 -4.27 -1.47
C MET A 136 0.27 -4.59 -1.89
N PRO A 137 -0.14 -4.28 -3.12
CA PRO A 137 -1.45 -4.66 -3.64
C PRO A 137 -1.69 -6.18 -3.57
N ALA A 138 -2.96 -6.57 -3.49
CA ALA A 138 -3.35 -7.97 -3.55
C ALA A 138 -2.74 -8.67 -4.78
N GLY A 139 -2.18 -9.85 -4.58
CA GLY A 139 -1.56 -10.65 -5.64
C GLY A 139 -0.19 -10.17 -6.12
N MET A 140 0.31 -9.01 -5.66
CA MET A 140 1.63 -8.54 -6.06
C MET A 140 2.72 -9.46 -5.49
N HIS A 141 3.57 -9.99 -6.36
CA HIS A 141 4.75 -10.75 -5.93
C HIS A 141 5.82 -9.79 -5.39
N HIS A 142 6.24 -10.04 -4.16
CA HIS A 142 7.25 -9.24 -3.48
C HIS A 142 8.10 -10.11 -2.54
N TYR A 143 9.22 -9.57 -2.13
CA TYR A 143 10.17 -10.23 -1.24
C TYR A 143 10.75 -9.22 -0.26
N ALA A 144 11.27 -9.70 0.86
CA ALA A 144 11.73 -8.82 1.91
C ALA A 144 13.00 -9.34 2.61
N LYS A 145 13.72 -8.38 3.22
CA LYS A 145 14.88 -8.66 4.07
C LYS A 145 14.97 -7.65 5.20
N ALA A 146 15.25 -8.11 6.41
CA ALA A 146 15.55 -7.26 7.55
C ALA A 146 17.05 -6.91 7.60
N ARG A 147 17.36 -5.61 7.77
CA ARG A 147 18.71 -5.13 8.06
C ARG A 147 18.74 -4.64 9.51
N GLY A 148 19.50 -5.33 10.35
CA GLY A 148 19.39 -5.20 11.80
C GLY A 148 18.13 -5.91 12.34
N LYS A 149 17.95 -5.89 13.68
CA LYS A 149 16.68 -6.32 14.28
C LYS A 149 15.59 -5.33 13.87
N THR A 150 14.57 -5.81 13.16
CA THR A 150 13.54 -4.99 12.55
C THR A 150 12.16 -5.35 13.07
N VAL A 151 11.37 -4.32 13.37
CA VAL A 151 9.95 -4.49 13.73
C VAL A 151 9.11 -3.71 12.72
N VAL A 152 8.10 -4.39 12.18
CA VAL A 152 7.12 -3.80 11.26
C VAL A 152 5.70 -4.01 11.78
N ALA A 153 4.84 -3.03 11.57
CA ALA A 153 3.40 -3.19 11.70
C ALA A 153 2.83 -3.54 10.32
N ILE A 154 1.94 -4.53 10.30
CA ILE A 154 1.20 -4.98 9.13
C ILE A 154 -0.28 -4.70 9.35
N ASN A 155 -0.87 -3.91 8.47
CA ASN A 155 -2.31 -3.70 8.39
C ASN A 155 -2.83 -4.36 7.13
N SER A 156 -3.82 -5.23 7.26
CA SER A 156 -4.43 -5.95 6.13
C SER A 156 -5.84 -6.44 6.49
N THR A 157 -6.44 -7.20 5.58
CA THR A 157 -7.70 -7.91 5.79
C THR A 157 -7.41 -9.42 5.82
N GLY A 158 -7.86 -10.08 6.86
CA GLY A 158 -7.67 -11.52 7.02
C GLY A 158 -8.65 -12.38 6.24
N PRO A 159 -8.41 -13.69 6.12
CA PRO A 159 -7.30 -14.40 6.77
C PRO A 159 -5.94 -14.04 6.15
N PHE A 160 -4.92 -13.90 7.03
CA PHE A 160 -3.57 -13.56 6.59
C PHE A 160 -2.88 -14.80 6.02
N VAL A 161 -2.64 -14.79 4.73
CA VAL A 161 -2.10 -15.92 3.95
C VAL A 161 -0.88 -15.46 3.16
N ILE A 162 0.16 -16.29 3.13
CA ILE A 162 1.32 -16.14 2.25
C ILE A 162 1.31 -17.24 1.20
N ASN A 163 1.38 -16.83 -0.07
CA ASN A 163 1.53 -17.72 -1.23
C ASN A 163 2.92 -17.53 -1.80
N TYR A 164 3.83 -18.47 -1.57
CA TYR A 164 5.18 -18.42 -2.11
C TYR A 164 5.18 -18.67 -3.61
N VAL A 165 5.98 -17.89 -4.36
CA VAL A 165 6.14 -18.06 -5.81
C VAL A 165 6.76 -19.42 -6.12
N HIS A 166 7.77 -19.82 -5.36
CA HIS A 166 8.44 -21.11 -5.51
C HIS A 166 8.15 -22.02 -4.31
N ALA A 167 7.61 -23.19 -4.55
CA ALA A 167 7.26 -24.16 -3.49
C ALA A 167 8.45 -24.52 -2.59
N LYS A 168 9.68 -24.54 -3.12
CA LYS A 168 10.92 -24.81 -2.36
C LYS A 168 11.20 -23.78 -1.26
N ASP A 169 10.62 -22.57 -1.37
CA ASP A 169 10.84 -21.46 -0.43
C ASP A 169 9.79 -21.42 0.68
N ASP A 170 8.71 -22.19 0.51
CA ASP A 170 7.65 -22.30 1.51
C ASP A 170 8.17 -23.12 2.73
N PRO A 171 8.26 -22.52 3.92
CA PRO A 171 8.75 -23.23 5.10
C PRO A 171 7.85 -24.39 5.51
N ARG A 172 6.58 -24.40 5.13
CA ARG A 172 5.62 -25.48 5.42
C ARG A 172 5.98 -26.77 4.69
N THR A 173 6.70 -26.70 3.58
CA THR A 173 7.14 -27.89 2.83
C THR A 173 8.40 -28.54 3.42
N LYS A 174 9.14 -27.82 4.27
CA LYS A 174 10.40 -28.27 4.87
C LYS A 174 10.22 -28.91 6.27
N ALA A 175 9.03 -28.83 6.83
CA ALA A 175 8.70 -29.36 8.15
C ALA A 175 8.19 -30.82 8.07
N LYS A 176 9.06 -31.73 7.59
CA LYS A 176 8.86 -33.19 7.71
C LYS A 176 10.03 -33.81 8.42
#